data_e0930036eb1bf5101115f2762823e8f2
#
_entry.id   e0930036eb1bf5101115f2762823e8f2
#
_cell.length_a   1.000
_cell.length_b   1.000
_cell.length_c   1.000
_cell.angle_alpha   90.00
_cell.angle_beta   90.00
_cell.angle_gamma   90.00
#
_symmetry.space_group_name_H-M   'P 1'
#
loop_
_entity.id
_entity.type
_entity.pdbx_description
1 polymer ?
#
loop_
_entity_poly.entity_id
_entity_poly.type
_entity_poly.pdbx_seq_one_letter_code
_entity_poly.pdbx_strand_id
1 'polypeptide(L)'
;RVARADWVIEAIVERPEPKAQLWSRVGEHIGDNAIASSNTSGIPIAKIAEALPERVRSRFLGTHFFNPPKYVRLLELIPTAATDPDVYEAIGEFASDRLGKGVVRANDVTGFITNRIGMYYFLSVLHAAKELGLSVDEVDAVTGPAMGRPGSATYRTLDLVGLDIFVDICDNTRAALQQSAAVRAEADAFLAPTQVREMIGRGWLGNKSGQGFYKMVKADGESAILSLQAGTLEYQPRQRVTWPLLQELLDIEDAGARIRRLVSSGGQTEALAWKVLSRLMVYSAWKLGEVADDVISIDRAMRWGFNWALGPFETWDALGVAYAADRMAQDGLALPHWVVRLASSGDGFYKEEDGAALQVDAGLRYSRFDP
;
A
#
# COMPACT_ATOMS: atom_id res chain seq x y z
N ARG A 1 35.15 -3.85 6.66
CA ARG A 1 34.10 -4.83 6.31
C ARG A 1 33.37 -4.43 5.02
N VAL A 2 32.96 -3.17 4.88
CA VAL A 2 32.26 -2.63 3.69
C VAL A 2 33.04 -2.91 2.39
N ALA A 3 34.37 -2.74 2.39
CA ALA A 3 35.23 -3.00 1.22
C ALA A 3 35.26 -4.46 0.73
N ARG A 4 34.68 -5.41 1.49
CA ARG A 4 34.65 -6.86 1.18
C ARG A 4 33.22 -7.38 1.06
N ALA A 5 32.22 -6.50 1.07
CA ALA A 5 30.82 -6.86 0.90
C ALA A 5 30.47 -6.85 -0.58
N ASP A 6 29.67 -7.83 -1.01
CA ASP A 6 29.10 -7.87 -2.35
C ASP A 6 27.86 -6.99 -2.46
N TRP A 7 27.13 -6.84 -1.34
CA TRP A 7 25.96 -5.99 -1.23
C TRP A 7 25.93 -5.25 0.11
N VAL A 8 25.70 -3.95 0.09
CA VAL A 8 25.61 -3.09 1.27
C VAL A 8 24.22 -2.45 1.31
N ILE A 9 23.44 -2.79 2.32
CA ILE A 9 22.07 -2.26 2.52
C ILE A 9 22.10 -1.24 3.67
N GLU A 10 21.60 -0.04 3.44
CA GLU A 10 21.38 0.98 4.46
C GLU A 10 19.94 0.91 4.97
N ALA A 11 19.77 0.86 6.29
CA ALA A 11 18.48 0.84 6.97
C ALA A 11 18.53 1.66 8.28
N ILE A 12 19.09 2.87 8.21
CA ILE A 12 19.15 3.80 9.35
C ILE A 12 17.89 4.67 9.43
N VAL A 13 17.86 5.60 10.40
CA VAL A 13 16.77 6.54 10.60
C VAL A 13 16.34 7.23 9.30
N GLU A 14 15.02 7.40 9.13
CA GLU A 14 14.40 7.90 7.90
C GLU A 14 14.50 9.43 7.80
N ARG A 15 15.74 9.90 7.63
CA ARG A 15 16.08 11.32 7.49
C ARG A 15 17.18 11.50 6.44
N PRO A 16 17.05 12.47 5.50
CA PRO A 16 18.00 12.65 4.40
C PRO A 16 19.45 12.89 4.87
N GLU A 17 19.64 13.76 5.87
CA GLU A 17 20.99 14.16 6.31
C GLU A 17 21.82 13.01 6.90
N PRO A 18 21.30 12.19 7.85
CA PRO A 18 22.02 11.01 8.34
C PRO A 18 22.36 10.01 7.24
N LYS A 19 21.43 9.78 6.28
CA LYS A 19 21.66 8.88 5.15
C LYS A 19 22.75 9.42 4.24
N ALA A 20 22.74 10.71 3.91
CA ALA A 20 23.79 11.35 3.10
C ALA A 20 25.17 11.27 3.77
N GLN A 21 25.25 11.53 5.08
CA GLN A 21 26.50 11.41 5.85
C GLN A 21 27.04 9.97 5.86
N LEU A 22 26.14 8.98 6.03
CA LEU A 22 26.54 7.58 5.99
C LEU A 22 27.06 7.20 4.61
N TRP A 23 26.33 7.53 3.54
CA TRP A 23 26.68 7.16 2.18
C TRP A 23 27.95 7.86 1.68
N SER A 24 28.20 9.10 2.07
CA SER A 24 29.49 9.78 1.81
C SER A 24 30.67 8.96 2.37
N ARG A 25 30.58 8.50 3.63
CA ARG A 25 31.61 7.69 4.28
C ARG A 25 31.71 6.28 3.71
N VAL A 26 30.59 5.61 3.48
CA VAL A 26 30.55 4.25 2.89
C VAL A 26 31.10 4.27 1.48
N GLY A 27 30.75 5.29 0.70
CA GLY A 27 31.19 5.45 -0.67
C GLY A 27 32.69 5.53 -0.86
N GLU A 28 33.46 6.03 0.16
CA GLU A 28 34.92 6.04 0.13
C GLU A 28 35.54 4.64 0.24
N HIS A 29 34.81 3.69 0.84
CA HIS A 29 35.37 2.40 1.25
C HIS A 29 34.69 1.19 0.61
N ILE A 30 33.55 1.39 -0.08
CA ILE A 30 32.82 0.31 -0.76
C ILE A 30 33.61 -0.23 -1.94
N GLY A 31 33.63 -1.55 -2.11
CA GLY A 31 34.32 -2.22 -3.21
C GLY A 31 33.77 -1.81 -4.58
N ASP A 32 34.62 -1.83 -5.60
CA ASP A 32 34.26 -1.36 -6.95
C ASP A 32 33.17 -2.19 -7.63
N ASN A 33 32.97 -3.43 -7.23
CA ASN A 33 31.92 -4.31 -7.75
C ASN A 33 30.73 -4.49 -6.79
N ALA A 34 30.79 -3.90 -5.60
CA ALA A 34 29.72 -4.05 -4.63
C ALA A 34 28.47 -3.26 -5.02
N ILE A 35 27.32 -3.87 -4.83
CA ILE A 35 26.01 -3.22 -4.97
C ILE A 35 25.70 -2.46 -3.67
N ALA A 36 25.13 -1.28 -3.80
CA ALA A 36 24.70 -0.47 -2.68
C ALA A 36 23.19 -0.21 -2.77
N SER A 37 22.49 -0.26 -1.64
CA SER A 37 21.05 0.04 -1.64
C SER A 37 20.58 0.69 -0.35
N SER A 38 19.51 1.48 -0.44
CA SER A 38 18.82 2.05 0.72
C SER A 38 17.48 1.34 0.92
N ASN A 39 17.19 1.00 2.18
CA ASN A 39 15.88 0.50 2.61
C ASN A 39 14.95 1.64 3.06
N THR A 40 15.11 2.82 2.50
CA THR A 40 14.21 3.94 2.77
C THR A 40 12.77 3.59 2.41
N SER A 41 11.81 4.12 3.15
CA SER A 41 10.38 3.87 2.91
C SER A 41 9.69 4.96 2.10
N GLY A 42 10.38 6.07 1.78
CA GLY A 42 9.72 7.15 1.06
C GLY A 42 10.62 8.32 0.62
N ILE A 43 11.91 8.31 0.98
CA ILE A 43 12.85 9.31 0.47
C ILE A 43 13.25 8.88 -0.95
N PRO A 44 13.13 9.77 -1.97
CA PRO A 44 13.56 9.44 -3.33
C PRO A 44 15.00 8.94 -3.38
N ILE A 45 15.21 7.83 -4.06
CA ILE A 45 16.51 7.13 -4.12
C ILE A 45 17.56 7.99 -4.82
N ALA A 46 17.17 8.69 -5.90
CA ALA A 46 18.05 9.62 -6.60
C ALA A 46 18.61 10.70 -5.67
N LYS A 47 17.79 11.21 -4.73
CA LYS A 47 18.22 12.21 -3.75
C LYS A 47 19.25 11.64 -2.76
N ILE A 48 19.11 10.38 -2.36
CA ILE A 48 20.10 9.71 -1.50
C ILE A 48 21.38 9.47 -2.30
N ALA A 49 21.27 9.09 -3.57
CA ALA A 49 22.39 8.81 -4.46
C ALA A 49 23.30 10.03 -4.70
N GLU A 50 22.82 11.26 -4.54
CA GLU A 50 23.62 12.49 -4.67
C GLU A 50 24.83 12.50 -3.71
N ALA A 51 24.71 11.87 -2.55
CA ALA A 51 25.79 11.79 -1.56
C ALA A 51 26.85 10.72 -1.90
N LEU A 52 26.61 9.86 -2.89
CA LEU A 52 27.52 8.81 -3.31
C LEU A 52 28.53 9.33 -4.34
N PRO A 53 29.79 8.83 -4.32
CA PRO A 53 30.71 9.01 -5.43
C PRO A 53 30.11 8.51 -6.75
N GLU A 54 30.40 9.20 -7.85
CA GLU A 54 29.84 8.89 -9.18
C GLU A 54 30.05 7.42 -9.58
N ARG A 55 31.23 6.85 -9.27
CA ARG A 55 31.56 5.44 -9.53
C ARG A 55 30.63 4.43 -8.87
N VAL A 56 29.87 4.82 -7.81
CA VAL A 56 28.95 3.94 -7.07
C VAL A 56 27.51 4.09 -7.55
N ARG A 57 27.15 5.23 -8.15
CA ARG A 57 25.75 5.55 -8.50
C ARG A 57 25.13 4.57 -9.50
N SER A 58 25.93 4.03 -10.43
CA SER A 58 25.44 3.01 -11.37
C SER A 58 25.09 1.68 -10.69
N ARG A 59 25.57 1.44 -9.46
CA ARG A 59 25.28 0.25 -8.67
C ARG A 59 24.47 0.56 -7.41
N PHE A 60 23.73 1.68 -7.42
CA PHE A 60 22.88 2.09 -6.32
C PHE A 60 21.41 2.04 -6.72
N LEU A 61 20.55 1.48 -5.83
CA LEU A 61 19.10 1.41 -6.01
C LEU A 61 18.40 1.40 -4.63
N GLY A 62 17.10 1.59 -4.64
CA GLY A 62 16.25 1.31 -3.48
C GLY A 62 15.92 -0.17 -3.39
N THR A 63 15.94 -0.70 -2.16
CA THR A 63 15.47 -2.06 -1.85
C THR A 63 14.55 -1.97 -0.64
N HIS A 64 13.28 -1.67 -0.89
CA HIS A 64 12.30 -1.44 0.16
C HIS A 64 11.68 -2.75 0.62
N PHE A 65 12.19 -3.28 1.73
CA PHE A 65 11.65 -4.43 2.44
C PHE A 65 10.54 -4.00 3.39
N PHE A 66 9.54 -4.85 3.54
CA PHE A 66 8.42 -4.64 4.46
C PHE A 66 8.61 -5.41 5.76
N ASN A 67 8.22 -4.81 6.86
CA ASN A 67 8.35 -5.40 8.19
C ASN A 67 7.16 -6.31 8.51
N PRO A 68 7.39 -7.55 8.99
CA PRO A 68 8.68 -8.22 9.20
C PRO A 68 9.25 -8.79 7.89
N PRO A 69 10.51 -8.45 7.54
CA PRO A 69 11.08 -8.81 6.23
C PRO A 69 11.18 -10.32 5.98
N LYS A 70 11.19 -11.13 7.03
CA LYS A 70 11.19 -12.59 6.93
C LYS A 70 9.87 -13.15 6.38
N TYR A 71 8.74 -12.48 6.65
CA TYR A 71 7.40 -13.02 6.39
C TYR A 71 6.69 -12.30 5.24
N VAL A 72 6.90 -11.00 5.10
CA VAL A 72 6.28 -10.24 4.01
C VAL A 72 6.98 -10.57 2.70
N ARG A 73 6.20 -11.04 1.72
CA ARG A 73 6.72 -11.47 0.42
C ARG A 73 7.28 -10.32 -0.42
N LEU A 74 6.68 -9.14 -0.32
CA LEU A 74 7.02 -7.99 -1.17
C LEU A 74 8.44 -7.49 -0.94
N LEU A 75 9.12 -7.20 -2.03
CA LEU A 75 10.29 -6.33 -2.14
C LEU A 75 10.06 -5.36 -3.30
N GLU A 76 9.98 -4.07 -3.00
CA GLU A 76 10.03 -3.04 -4.05
C GLU A 76 11.50 -2.77 -4.39
N LEU A 77 11.84 -2.86 -5.68
CA LEU A 77 13.12 -2.42 -6.23
C LEU A 77 12.92 -1.10 -6.96
N ILE A 78 13.69 -0.09 -6.56
CA ILE A 78 13.56 1.28 -7.04
C ILE A 78 14.89 1.69 -7.70
N PRO A 79 15.05 1.46 -9.01
CA PRO A 79 16.21 1.95 -9.75
C PRO A 79 16.14 3.47 -9.91
N THR A 80 17.30 4.13 -9.95
CA THR A 80 17.43 5.51 -10.41
C THR A 80 17.72 5.54 -11.91
N ALA A 81 17.73 6.71 -12.51
CA ALA A 81 18.14 6.88 -13.91
C ALA A 81 19.62 6.50 -14.16
N ALA A 82 20.44 6.46 -13.10
CA ALA A 82 21.83 6.07 -13.18
C ALA A 82 22.06 4.58 -12.89
N THR A 83 21.08 3.86 -12.38
CA THR A 83 21.23 2.45 -12.00
C THR A 83 21.42 1.59 -13.26
N ASP A 84 22.47 0.79 -13.26
CA ASP A 84 22.75 -0.17 -14.32
C ASP A 84 21.67 -1.24 -14.36
N PRO A 85 21.06 -1.55 -15.52
CA PRO A 85 20.08 -2.61 -15.66
C PRO A 85 20.56 -3.97 -15.12
N ASP A 86 21.82 -4.33 -15.35
CA ASP A 86 22.38 -5.62 -14.87
C ASP A 86 22.42 -5.67 -13.33
N VAL A 87 22.61 -4.55 -12.66
CA VAL A 87 22.54 -4.47 -11.19
C VAL A 87 21.11 -4.66 -10.69
N TYR A 88 20.13 -4.07 -11.37
CA TYR A 88 18.73 -4.24 -11.06
C TYR A 88 18.31 -5.72 -11.19
N GLU A 89 18.66 -6.36 -12.32
CA GLU A 89 18.35 -7.76 -12.57
C GLU A 89 19.04 -8.69 -11.57
N ALA A 90 20.34 -8.48 -11.30
CA ALA A 90 21.09 -9.30 -10.33
C ALA A 90 20.50 -9.27 -8.93
N ILE A 91 20.06 -8.11 -8.44
CA ILE A 91 19.38 -7.99 -7.13
C ILE A 91 17.97 -8.60 -7.19
N GLY A 92 17.25 -8.42 -8.28
CA GLY A 92 15.93 -9.01 -8.50
C GLY A 92 15.97 -10.54 -8.45
N GLU A 93 16.87 -11.15 -9.21
CA GLU A 93 17.10 -12.60 -9.23
C GLU A 93 17.53 -13.12 -7.85
N PHE A 94 18.51 -12.46 -7.22
CA PHE A 94 18.96 -12.86 -5.88
C PHE A 94 17.82 -12.79 -4.86
N ALA A 95 17.02 -11.73 -4.89
CA ALA A 95 15.90 -11.55 -3.96
C ALA A 95 14.80 -12.60 -4.20
N SER A 96 14.49 -12.90 -5.45
CA SER A 96 13.52 -13.93 -5.82
C SER A 96 14.01 -15.34 -5.44
N ASP A 97 15.20 -15.71 -5.91
CA ASP A 97 15.67 -17.11 -5.84
C ASP A 97 16.24 -17.49 -4.47
N ARG A 98 16.89 -16.54 -3.80
CA ARG A 98 17.59 -16.80 -2.53
C ARG A 98 16.82 -16.32 -1.31
N LEU A 99 16.06 -15.22 -1.44
CA LEU A 99 15.30 -14.67 -0.32
C LEU A 99 13.80 -15.00 -0.39
N GLY A 100 13.33 -15.61 -1.49
CA GLY A 100 11.91 -15.95 -1.70
C GLY A 100 11.00 -14.73 -1.78
N LYS A 101 11.53 -13.59 -2.28
CA LYS A 101 10.77 -12.36 -2.40
C LYS A 101 9.96 -12.31 -3.70
N GLY A 102 8.78 -11.71 -3.63
CA GLY A 102 8.08 -11.20 -4.78
C GLY A 102 8.63 -9.82 -5.10
N VAL A 103 9.40 -9.73 -6.18
CA VAL A 103 10.02 -8.48 -6.59
C VAL A 103 9.07 -7.67 -7.45
N VAL A 104 8.92 -6.39 -7.12
CA VAL A 104 8.12 -5.42 -7.87
C VAL A 104 8.99 -4.22 -8.21
N ARG A 105 8.96 -3.77 -9.46
CA ARG A 105 9.60 -2.52 -9.87
C ARG A 105 8.73 -1.34 -9.45
N ALA A 106 9.29 -0.42 -8.70
CA ALA A 106 8.65 0.84 -8.36
C ALA A 106 9.43 2.02 -8.93
N ASN A 107 8.73 3.08 -9.31
CA ASN A 107 9.34 4.32 -9.74
C ASN A 107 9.87 5.12 -8.54
N ASP A 108 10.92 5.91 -8.77
CA ASP A 108 11.61 6.69 -7.73
C ASP A 108 10.82 7.95 -7.34
N VAL A 109 9.70 7.74 -6.64
CA VAL A 109 8.80 8.78 -6.15
C VAL A 109 8.54 8.60 -4.66
N THR A 110 8.09 9.64 -3.98
CA THR A 110 7.78 9.58 -2.55
C THR A 110 6.72 8.53 -2.23
N GLY A 111 7.05 7.60 -1.34
CA GLY A 111 6.17 6.52 -0.87
C GLY A 111 6.08 5.33 -1.81
N PHE A 112 6.79 5.34 -2.95
CA PHE A 112 6.81 4.27 -3.96
C PHE A 112 5.39 3.80 -4.33
N ILE A 113 5.14 2.48 -4.44
CA ILE A 113 3.80 1.95 -4.72
C ILE A 113 3.02 1.75 -3.42
N THR A 114 3.55 0.91 -2.53
CA THR A 114 2.77 0.33 -1.42
C THR A 114 2.41 1.37 -0.38
N ASN A 115 3.33 2.23 0.02
CA ASN A 115 3.01 3.31 0.96
C ASN A 115 2.09 4.35 0.32
N ARG A 116 2.27 4.69 -0.95
CA ARG A 116 1.43 5.66 -1.64
C ARG A 116 -0.02 5.16 -1.74
N ILE A 117 -0.24 3.98 -2.29
CA ILE A 117 -1.57 3.39 -2.50
C ILE A 117 -2.17 2.92 -1.16
N GLY A 118 -1.36 2.26 -0.31
CA GLY A 118 -1.82 1.69 0.95
C GLY A 118 -2.24 2.74 1.97
N MET A 119 -1.47 3.83 2.12
CA MET A 119 -1.86 4.91 3.05
C MET A 119 -3.13 5.62 2.56
N TYR A 120 -3.26 5.85 1.25
CA TYR A 120 -4.49 6.37 0.66
C TYR A 120 -5.70 5.47 0.97
N TYR A 121 -5.53 4.13 0.85
CA TYR A 121 -6.58 3.17 1.21
C TYR A 121 -6.98 3.30 2.68
N PHE A 122 -6.03 3.25 3.62
CA PHE A 122 -6.34 3.34 5.04
C PHE A 122 -7.03 4.66 5.39
N LEU A 123 -6.54 5.78 4.87
CA LEU A 123 -7.18 7.08 5.07
C LEU A 123 -8.59 7.12 4.48
N SER A 124 -8.80 6.54 3.30
CA SER A 124 -10.13 6.43 2.69
C SER A 124 -11.10 5.64 3.57
N VAL A 125 -10.64 4.55 4.21
CA VAL A 125 -11.46 3.79 5.18
C VAL A 125 -11.80 4.63 6.40
N LEU A 126 -10.81 5.29 7.01
CA LEU A 126 -11.03 6.13 8.20
C LEU A 126 -12.02 7.27 7.94
N HIS A 127 -11.93 7.90 6.78
CA HIS A 127 -12.84 8.97 6.37
C HIS A 127 -14.24 8.43 6.08
N ALA A 128 -14.36 7.32 5.33
CA ALA A 128 -15.63 6.69 5.03
C ALA A 128 -16.35 6.19 6.31
N ALA A 129 -15.61 5.62 7.24
CA ALA A 129 -16.13 5.20 8.54
C ALA A 129 -16.76 6.36 9.31
N LYS A 130 -16.06 7.51 9.36
CA LYS A 130 -16.57 8.73 10.00
C LYS A 130 -17.81 9.27 9.30
N GLU A 131 -17.81 9.33 7.96
CA GLU A 131 -18.94 9.81 7.16
C GLU A 131 -20.18 8.94 7.35
N LEU A 132 -20.02 7.62 7.49
CA LEU A 132 -21.09 6.64 7.65
C LEU A 132 -21.50 6.39 9.10
N GLY A 133 -20.77 6.96 10.07
CA GLY A 133 -21.03 6.77 11.49
C GLY A 133 -20.78 5.34 11.99
N LEU A 134 -19.85 4.61 11.35
CA LEU A 134 -19.54 3.22 11.68
C LEU A 134 -18.53 3.11 12.83
N SER A 135 -18.72 2.11 13.68
CA SER A 135 -17.78 1.76 14.74
C SER A 135 -16.52 1.07 14.19
N VAL A 136 -15.46 1.03 15.00
CA VAL A 136 -14.21 0.30 14.70
C VAL A 136 -14.50 -1.17 14.37
N ASP A 137 -15.38 -1.81 15.15
CA ASP A 137 -15.70 -3.24 14.98
C ASP A 137 -16.48 -3.50 13.68
N GLU A 138 -17.42 -2.62 13.30
CA GLU A 138 -18.18 -2.74 12.06
C GLU A 138 -17.29 -2.54 10.83
N VAL A 139 -16.41 -1.56 10.87
CA VAL A 139 -15.46 -1.30 9.76
C VAL A 139 -14.52 -2.49 9.57
N ASP A 140 -13.93 -3.03 10.64
CA ASP A 140 -13.03 -4.18 10.54
C ASP A 140 -13.78 -5.45 10.09
N ALA A 141 -15.05 -5.62 10.45
CA ALA A 141 -15.86 -6.73 9.96
C ALA A 141 -16.07 -6.68 8.43
N VAL A 142 -16.22 -5.50 7.84
CA VAL A 142 -16.39 -5.31 6.38
C VAL A 142 -15.05 -5.33 5.66
N THR A 143 -14.04 -4.59 6.17
CA THR A 143 -12.75 -4.37 5.48
C THR A 143 -11.73 -5.50 5.69
N GLY A 144 -12.14 -6.60 6.30
CA GLY A 144 -11.36 -7.80 6.51
C GLY A 144 -11.63 -8.88 5.45
N PRO A 145 -11.80 -10.15 5.85
CA PRO A 145 -11.97 -11.29 4.94
C PRO A 145 -13.13 -11.14 3.96
N ALA A 146 -14.21 -10.47 4.33
CA ALA A 146 -15.35 -10.19 3.43
C ALA A 146 -14.93 -9.41 2.17
N MET A 147 -13.95 -8.52 2.31
CA MET A 147 -13.37 -7.72 1.21
C MET A 147 -12.09 -8.34 0.62
N GLY A 148 -11.78 -9.61 0.92
CA GLY A 148 -10.53 -10.25 0.47
C GLY A 148 -9.28 -9.67 1.11
N ARG A 149 -9.38 -9.19 2.35
CA ARG A 149 -8.27 -8.64 3.14
C ARG A 149 -7.94 -9.58 4.30
N PRO A 150 -6.74 -9.47 4.93
CA PRO A 150 -6.41 -10.25 6.11
C PRO A 150 -7.41 -10.08 7.26
N GLY A 151 -7.46 -11.03 8.18
CA GLY A 151 -8.29 -10.95 9.38
C GLY A 151 -7.97 -9.79 10.33
N SER A 152 -6.82 -9.14 10.14
CA SER A 152 -6.49 -7.89 10.82
C SER A 152 -7.28 -6.68 10.29
N ALA A 153 -7.91 -6.80 9.13
CA ALA A 153 -8.72 -5.74 8.52
C ALA A 153 -8.01 -4.37 8.48
N THR A 154 -8.69 -3.28 8.81
CA THR A 154 -8.13 -1.92 8.75
C THR A 154 -7.56 -1.46 10.09
N TYR A 155 -8.39 -1.32 11.12
CA TYR A 155 -7.97 -0.73 12.39
C TYR A 155 -6.96 -1.60 13.14
N ARG A 156 -7.16 -2.92 13.10
CA ARG A 156 -6.19 -3.85 13.68
C ARG A 156 -4.86 -3.83 12.94
N THR A 157 -4.85 -3.63 11.62
CA THR A 157 -3.61 -3.48 10.83
C THR A 157 -2.89 -2.18 11.22
N LEU A 158 -3.60 -1.08 11.38
CA LEU A 158 -3.02 0.19 11.86
C LEU A 158 -2.38 0.04 13.25
N ASP A 159 -3.02 -0.70 14.16
CA ASP A 159 -2.43 -1.01 15.47
C ASP A 159 -1.18 -1.89 15.38
N LEU A 160 -1.10 -2.78 14.38
CA LEU A 160 0.08 -3.62 14.13
C LEU A 160 1.25 -2.81 13.54
N VAL A 161 0.97 -1.92 12.60
CA VAL A 161 1.96 -1.02 11.99
C VAL A 161 2.49 -0.02 13.00
N GLY A 162 1.61 0.51 13.82
CA GLY A 162 1.85 1.61 14.75
C GLY A 162 1.34 2.94 14.20
N LEU A 163 0.51 3.61 15.00
CA LEU A 163 -0.19 4.83 14.58
C LEU A 163 0.75 6.00 14.29
N ASP A 164 1.86 6.10 15.03
CA ASP A 164 2.93 7.07 14.77
C ASP A 164 3.59 6.83 13.42
N ILE A 165 3.96 5.59 13.10
CA ILE A 165 4.55 5.23 11.79
C ILE A 165 3.57 5.54 10.67
N PHE A 166 2.29 5.18 10.84
CA PHE A 166 1.23 5.49 9.87
C PHE A 166 1.13 6.99 9.60
N VAL A 167 1.08 7.82 10.66
CA VAL A 167 0.96 9.28 10.53
C VAL A 167 2.23 9.87 9.95
N ASP A 168 3.42 9.40 10.33
CA ASP A 168 4.69 9.87 9.77
C ASP A 168 4.77 9.62 8.27
N ILE A 169 4.35 8.45 7.78
CA ILE A 169 4.30 8.16 6.33
C ILE A 169 3.31 9.10 5.63
N CYS A 170 2.12 9.30 6.20
CA CYS A 170 1.12 10.21 5.65
C CYS A 170 1.64 11.66 5.58
N ASP A 171 2.25 12.16 6.65
CA ASP A 171 2.77 13.53 6.74
C ASP A 171 3.94 13.75 5.78
N ASN A 172 4.86 12.79 5.67
CA ASN A 172 5.96 12.86 4.70
C ASN A 172 5.45 12.87 3.26
N THR A 173 4.49 12.00 2.94
CA THR A 173 3.85 11.98 1.62
C THR A 173 3.14 13.31 1.34
N ARG A 174 2.35 13.80 2.28
CA ARG A 174 1.65 15.09 2.18
C ARG A 174 2.62 16.25 1.94
N ALA A 175 3.69 16.32 2.72
CA ALA A 175 4.69 17.37 2.58
C ALA A 175 5.38 17.36 1.21
N ALA A 176 5.70 16.18 0.68
CA ALA A 176 6.30 16.03 -0.64
C ALA A 176 5.33 16.46 -1.76
N LEU A 177 4.05 16.07 -1.67
CA LEU A 177 3.02 16.46 -2.64
C LEU A 177 2.75 17.96 -2.64
N GLN A 178 2.80 18.62 -1.48
CA GLN A 178 2.61 20.07 -1.37
C GLN A 178 3.69 20.88 -2.11
N GLN A 179 4.87 20.31 -2.32
CA GLN A 179 5.95 20.99 -3.05
C GLN A 179 5.72 21.04 -4.56
N SER A 180 4.85 20.19 -5.10
CA SER A 180 4.50 20.16 -6.53
C SER A 180 3.15 20.80 -6.80
N ALA A 181 3.12 21.86 -7.63
CA ALA A 181 1.88 22.54 -8.01
C ALA A 181 0.90 21.60 -8.74
N ALA A 182 1.41 20.60 -9.48
CA ALA A 182 0.60 19.68 -10.27
C ALA A 182 -0.23 18.70 -9.41
N VAL A 183 0.28 18.33 -8.23
CA VAL A 183 -0.34 17.30 -7.36
C VAL A 183 -0.72 17.83 -5.97
N ARG A 184 -0.65 19.16 -5.76
CA ARG A 184 -0.94 19.77 -4.46
C ARG A 184 -2.33 19.43 -3.93
N ALA A 185 -3.32 19.35 -4.81
CA ALA A 185 -4.70 19.00 -4.43
C ALA A 185 -4.81 17.59 -3.85
N GLU A 186 -3.90 16.69 -4.23
CA GLU A 186 -3.82 15.33 -3.71
C GLU A 186 -3.30 15.29 -2.27
N ALA A 187 -2.51 16.27 -1.86
CA ALA A 187 -1.88 16.29 -0.52
C ALA A 187 -2.90 16.21 0.62
N ASP A 188 -4.09 16.79 0.44
CA ASP A 188 -5.11 16.76 1.49
C ASP A 188 -5.73 15.39 1.70
N ALA A 189 -5.65 14.49 0.72
CA ALA A 189 -6.05 13.10 0.87
C ALA A 189 -5.15 12.32 1.86
N PHE A 190 -3.94 12.83 2.14
CA PHE A 190 -3.00 12.26 3.11
C PHE A 190 -3.06 12.94 4.50
N LEU A 191 -4.10 13.72 4.78
CA LEU A 191 -4.30 14.29 6.10
C LEU A 191 -4.84 13.23 7.06
N ALA A 192 -4.03 12.83 8.04
CA ALA A 192 -4.47 11.89 9.08
C ALA A 192 -5.56 12.51 9.98
N PRO A 193 -6.62 11.76 10.34
CA PRO A 193 -7.68 12.25 11.21
C PRO A 193 -7.18 12.77 12.55
N THR A 194 -7.79 13.84 13.07
CA THR A 194 -7.44 14.46 14.36
C THR A 194 -7.46 13.44 15.49
N GLN A 195 -8.44 12.53 15.51
CA GLN A 195 -8.53 11.47 16.52
C GLN A 195 -7.25 10.62 16.60
N VAL A 196 -6.66 10.25 15.44
CA VAL A 196 -5.41 9.46 15.42
C VAL A 196 -4.26 10.26 16.02
N ARG A 197 -4.17 11.54 15.71
CA ARG A 197 -3.14 12.43 16.28
C ARG A 197 -3.30 12.61 17.79
N GLU A 198 -4.53 12.70 18.28
CA GLU A 198 -4.82 12.77 19.72
C GLU A 198 -4.45 11.45 20.42
N MET A 199 -4.70 10.29 19.80
CA MET A 199 -4.25 8.99 20.31
C MET A 199 -2.72 8.97 20.45
N ILE A 200 -1.99 9.39 19.42
CA ILE A 200 -0.51 9.48 19.45
C ILE A 200 -0.06 10.43 20.59
N GLY A 201 -0.68 11.60 20.72
CA GLY A 201 -0.39 12.56 21.80
C GLY A 201 -0.59 11.98 23.21
N ARG A 202 -1.44 10.97 23.38
CA ARG A 202 -1.63 10.21 24.62
C ARG A 202 -0.70 9.00 24.77
N GLY A 203 0.19 8.74 23.79
CA GLY A 203 1.06 7.56 23.77
C GLY A 203 0.35 6.28 23.34
N TRP A 204 -0.83 6.37 22.71
CA TRP A 204 -1.58 5.23 22.21
C TRP A 204 -1.13 4.94 20.77
N LEU A 205 -0.11 4.09 20.67
CA LEU A 205 0.60 3.86 19.40
C LEU A 205 0.24 2.51 18.75
N GLY A 206 -0.80 1.84 19.22
CA GLY A 206 -1.18 0.50 18.79
C GLY A 206 -0.52 -0.59 19.63
N ASN A 207 -0.27 -1.76 19.03
CA ASN A 207 0.22 -2.94 19.76
C ASN A 207 1.52 -2.70 20.53
N LYS A 208 2.43 -1.91 20.02
CA LYS A 208 3.73 -1.63 20.65
C LYS A 208 3.62 -0.89 21.97
N SER A 209 2.54 -0.13 22.17
CA SER A 209 2.21 0.53 23.45
C SER A 209 1.11 -0.20 24.24
N GLY A 210 0.60 -1.33 23.71
CA GLY A 210 -0.50 -2.09 24.31
C GLY A 210 -1.88 -1.44 24.15
N GLN A 211 -1.98 -0.33 23.44
CA GLN A 211 -3.19 0.47 23.28
C GLN A 211 -3.18 1.25 21.97
N GLY A 212 -4.27 1.14 21.19
CA GLY A 212 -4.50 1.80 19.92
C GLY A 212 -5.99 1.89 19.64
N PHE A 213 -6.47 1.51 18.46
CA PHE A 213 -7.90 1.33 18.20
C PHE A 213 -8.48 0.17 19.02
N TYR A 214 -7.63 -0.80 19.35
CA TYR A 214 -7.95 -1.88 20.26
C TYR A 214 -7.03 -1.82 21.49
N LYS A 215 -7.57 -2.31 22.61
CA LYS A 215 -6.84 -2.45 23.88
C LYS A 215 -7.18 -3.78 24.51
N MET A 216 -6.17 -4.53 24.93
CA MET A 216 -6.37 -5.71 25.74
C MET A 216 -6.32 -5.33 27.21
N VAL A 217 -7.33 -5.75 27.97
CA VAL A 217 -7.39 -5.58 29.43
C VAL A 217 -7.49 -6.95 30.09
N LYS A 218 -6.94 -7.07 31.29
CA LYS A 218 -7.11 -8.24 32.17
C LYS A 218 -7.94 -7.83 33.36
N ALA A 219 -9.07 -8.50 33.56
CA ALA A 219 -9.94 -8.31 34.75
C ALA A 219 -10.29 -9.70 35.29
N ASP A 220 -10.11 -9.90 36.59
CA ASP A 220 -10.46 -11.15 37.32
C ASP A 220 -9.86 -12.42 36.72
N GLY A 221 -8.66 -12.33 36.11
CA GLY A 221 -7.95 -13.45 35.45
C GLY A 221 -8.37 -13.71 34.02
N GLU A 222 -9.39 -13.05 33.50
CA GLU A 222 -9.83 -13.13 32.10
C GLU A 222 -9.28 -11.98 31.27
N SER A 223 -9.00 -12.25 30.00
CA SER A 223 -8.56 -11.23 29.03
C SER A 223 -9.75 -10.78 28.20
N ALA A 224 -10.01 -9.47 28.16
CA ALA A 224 -11.02 -8.86 27.33
C ALA A 224 -10.38 -7.88 26.34
N ILE A 225 -10.93 -7.81 25.11
CA ILE A 225 -10.55 -6.82 24.13
C ILE A 225 -11.58 -5.69 24.15
N LEU A 226 -11.10 -4.48 24.24
CA LEU A 226 -11.89 -3.27 24.11
C LEU A 226 -11.61 -2.65 22.75
N SER A 227 -12.62 -2.02 22.13
CA SER A 227 -12.51 -1.21 20.92
C SER A 227 -12.75 0.26 21.22
N LEU A 228 -12.05 1.13 20.51
CA LEU A 228 -12.21 2.58 20.63
C LEU A 228 -13.57 3.00 20.06
N GLN A 229 -14.32 3.79 20.80
CA GLN A 229 -15.58 4.33 20.34
C GLN A 229 -15.34 5.42 19.30
N ALA A 230 -16.08 5.36 18.18
CA ALA A 230 -15.97 6.34 17.11
C ALA A 230 -16.29 7.76 17.62
N GLY A 231 -15.45 8.73 17.25
CA GLY A 231 -15.62 10.13 17.59
C GLY A 231 -15.31 10.51 19.03
N THR A 232 -14.98 9.56 19.91
CA THR A 232 -14.52 9.77 21.28
C THR A 232 -13.13 9.14 21.49
N LEU A 233 -12.56 9.31 22.67
CA LEU A 233 -11.35 8.60 23.06
C LEU A 233 -11.66 7.66 24.25
N GLU A 234 -12.85 7.07 24.23
CA GLU A 234 -13.33 6.12 25.22
C GLU A 234 -13.32 4.70 24.66
N TYR A 235 -13.08 3.73 25.51
CA TYR A 235 -13.10 2.32 25.14
C TYR A 235 -14.39 1.66 25.62
N GLN A 236 -14.92 0.78 24.79
CA GLN A 236 -16.06 -0.08 25.12
C GLN A 236 -15.68 -1.56 24.86
N PRO A 237 -16.39 -2.52 25.47
CA PRO A 237 -16.21 -3.91 25.13
C PRO A 237 -16.36 -4.14 23.62
N ARG A 238 -15.40 -4.85 23.01
CA ARG A 238 -15.44 -5.19 21.60
C ARG A 238 -16.76 -5.88 21.26
N GLN A 239 -17.43 -5.39 20.24
CA GLN A 239 -18.67 -5.98 19.75
C GLN A 239 -18.39 -6.96 18.62
N ARG A 240 -18.88 -8.18 18.76
CA ARG A 240 -18.87 -9.13 17.65
C ARG A 240 -19.97 -8.75 16.65
N VAL A 241 -19.58 -8.26 15.49
CA VAL A 241 -20.52 -7.96 14.40
C VAL A 241 -20.98 -9.28 13.79
N THR A 242 -22.29 -9.53 13.87
CA THR A 242 -22.92 -10.79 13.40
C THR A 242 -23.94 -10.51 12.28
N TRP A 243 -23.55 -9.72 11.29
CA TRP A 243 -24.42 -9.49 10.15
C TRP A 243 -24.52 -10.75 9.28
N PRO A 244 -25.73 -11.23 8.95
CA PRO A 244 -25.91 -12.46 8.17
C PRO A 244 -25.15 -12.46 6.84
N LEU A 245 -25.13 -11.30 6.18
CA LEU A 245 -24.38 -11.10 4.94
C LEU A 245 -22.88 -11.46 5.08
N LEU A 246 -22.24 -11.09 6.19
CA LEU A 246 -20.80 -11.38 6.37
C LEU A 246 -20.55 -12.88 6.45
N GLN A 247 -21.47 -13.66 7.01
CA GLN A 247 -21.36 -15.12 7.03
C GLN A 247 -21.52 -15.68 5.61
N GLU A 248 -22.55 -15.25 4.88
CA GLU A 248 -22.77 -15.61 3.46
C GLU A 248 -21.53 -15.33 2.61
N LEU A 249 -20.92 -14.16 2.80
CA LEU A 249 -19.73 -13.76 2.04
C LEU A 249 -18.51 -14.65 2.31
N LEU A 250 -18.33 -15.12 3.54
CA LEU A 250 -17.22 -15.99 3.89
C LEU A 250 -17.32 -17.39 3.28
N ASP A 251 -18.53 -17.84 2.93
CA ASP A 251 -18.76 -19.09 2.24
C ASP A 251 -18.41 -19.02 0.73
N ILE A 252 -18.21 -17.82 0.19
CA ILE A 252 -17.80 -17.61 -1.21
C ILE A 252 -16.25 -17.67 -1.27
N GLU A 253 -15.68 -18.73 -1.85
CA GLU A 253 -14.25 -18.94 -1.95
C GLU A 253 -13.58 -17.92 -2.88
N ASP A 254 -14.17 -17.65 -4.06
CA ASP A 254 -13.65 -16.68 -5.02
C ASP A 254 -13.75 -15.25 -4.49
N ALA A 255 -12.61 -14.60 -4.33
CA ALA A 255 -12.54 -13.25 -3.77
C ALA A 255 -13.26 -12.21 -4.63
N GLY A 256 -13.21 -12.36 -5.97
CA GLY A 256 -13.89 -11.47 -6.91
C GLY A 256 -15.41 -11.58 -6.81
N ALA A 257 -15.92 -12.81 -6.78
CA ALA A 257 -17.35 -13.08 -6.58
C ALA A 257 -17.84 -12.55 -5.22
N ARG A 258 -17.04 -12.73 -4.17
CA ARG A 258 -17.33 -12.23 -2.84
C ARG A 258 -17.40 -10.70 -2.81
N ILE A 259 -16.47 -10.01 -3.43
CA ILE A 259 -16.47 -8.53 -3.51
C ILE A 259 -17.64 -8.04 -4.35
N ARG A 260 -17.96 -8.69 -5.50
CA ARG A 260 -19.18 -8.36 -6.28
C ARG A 260 -20.44 -8.46 -5.42
N ARG A 261 -20.59 -9.56 -4.67
CA ARG A 261 -21.74 -9.75 -3.78
C ARG A 261 -21.78 -8.69 -2.67
N LEU A 262 -20.63 -8.32 -2.13
CA LEU A 262 -20.51 -7.29 -1.09
C LEU A 262 -20.95 -5.91 -1.60
N VAL A 263 -20.48 -5.46 -2.79
CA VAL A 263 -20.81 -4.13 -3.34
C VAL A 263 -22.19 -4.05 -4.00
N SER A 264 -22.96 -5.13 -3.97
CA SER A 264 -24.37 -5.20 -4.43
C SER A 264 -25.33 -5.60 -3.31
N SER A 265 -24.90 -5.54 -2.05
CA SER A 265 -25.67 -6.07 -0.91
C SER A 265 -26.71 -5.11 -0.35
N GLY A 266 -26.59 -3.82 -0.63
CA GLY A 266 -27.39 -2.77 -0.02
C GLY A 266 -26.90 -2.35 1.39
N GLY A 267 -27.40 -1.22 1.84
CA GLY A 267 -27.17 -0.73 3.20
C GLY A 267 -25.74 -0.23 3.47
N GLN A 268 -25.40 -0.14 4.77
CA GLN A 268 -24.12 0.42 5.21
C GLN A 268 -22.92 -0.42 4.81
N THR A 269 -23.07 -1.74 4.72
CA THR A 269 -22.01 -2.67 4.32
C THR A 269 -21.54 -2.39 2.91
N GLU A 270 -22.51 -2.29 1.96
CA GLU A 270 -22.20 -1.89 0.58
C GLU A 270 -21.65 -0.48 0.53
N ALA A 271 -22.28 0.46 1.22
CA ALA A 271 -21.86 1.87 1.20
C ALA A 271 -20.39 2.05 1.61
N LEU A 272 -19.95 1.36 2.67
CA LEU A 272 -18.55 1.37 3.08
C LEU A 272 -17.66 0.71 2.03
N ALA A 273 -17.99 -0.52 1.62
CA ALA A 273 -17.19 -1.30 0.69
C ALA A 273 -17.02 -0.57 -0.65
N TRP A 274 -18.11 -0.11 -1.23
CA TRP A 274 -18.08 0.61 -2.50
C TRP A 274 -17.30 1.91 -2.41
N LYS A 275 -17.57 2.74 -1.39
CA LYS A 275 -16.87 4.03 -1.19
C LYS A 275 -15.37 3.86 -1.07
N VAL A 276 -14.91 2.83 -0.38
CA VAL A 276 -13.48 2.54 -0.20
C VAL A 276 -12.85 1.96 -1.47
N LEU A 277 -13.50 0.96 -2.08
CA LEU A 277 -12.96 0.29 -3.26
C LEU A 277 -12.94 1.21 -4.48
N SER A 278 -14.02 1.98 -4.72
CA SER A 278 -14.06 2.92 -5.85
C SER A 278 -12.98 3.98 -5.76
N ARG A 279 -12.76 4.58 -4.58
CA ARG A 279 -11.68 5.54 -4.34
C ARG A 279 -10.29 4.91 -4.56
N LEU A 280 -10.07 3.71 -4.04
CA LEU A 280 -8.81 2.97 -4.21
C LEU A 280 -8.52 2.70 -5.69
N MET A 281 -9.49 2.17 -6.44
CA MET A 281 -9.35 1.85 -7.87
C MET A 281 -9.03 3.10 -8.69
N VAL A 282 -9.81 4.17 -8.50
CA VAL A 282 -9.59 5.44 -9.20
C VAL A 282 -8.23 6.03 -8.86
N TYR A 283 -7.84 6.02 -7.59
CA TYR A 283 -6.55 6.54 -7.16
C TYR A 283 -5.40 5.75 -7.79
N SER A 284 -5.47 4.41 -7.76
CA SER A 284 -4.47 3.55 -8.39
C SER A 284 -4.32 3.82 -9.88
N ALA A 285 -5.44 4.04 -10.57
CA ALA A 285 -5.44 4.36 -11.99
C ALA A 285 -4.81 5.73 -12.31
N TRP A 286 -4.99 6.74 -11.44
CA TRP A 286 -4.31 8.02 -11.55
C TRP A 286 -2.81 7.95 -11.23
N LYS A 287 -2.38 6.93 -10.48
CA LYS A 287 -0.98 6.74 -10.09
C LYS A 287 -0.20 5.86 -11.06
N LEU A 288 -0.85 5.20 -12.00
CA LEU A 288 -0.17 4.47 -13.08
C LEU A 288 0.65 5.45 -13.93
N GLY A 289 1.92 5.10 -14.17
CA GLY A 289 2.92 5.97 -14.78
C GLY A 289 3.66 6.90 -13.79
N GLU A 290 3.12 7.10 -12.56
CA GLU A 290 3.82 7.83 -11.50
C GLU A 290 4.56 6.86 -10.56
N VAL A 291 3.85 5.91 -9.95
CA VAL A 291 4.43 4.98 -8.94
C VAL A 291 4.94 3.68 -9.55
N ALA A 292 4.37 3.25 -10.67
CA ALA A 292 4.75 2.08 -11.46
C ALA A 292 4.29 2.26 -12.91
N ASP A 293 4.95 1.55 -13.83
CA ASP A 293 4.67 1.67 -15.27
C ASP A 293 3.58 0.72 -15.75
N ASP A 294 3.21 -0.26 -14.94
CA ASP A 294 2.23 -1.30 -15.28
C ASP A 294 1.28 -1.61 -14.12
N VAL A 295 0.10 -2.16 -14.46
CA VAL A 295 -0.97 -2.42 -13.50
C VAL A 295 -0.63 -3.59 -12.58
N ILE A 296 0.09 -4.61 -13.06
CA ILE A 296 0.44 -5.79 -12.27
C ILE A 296 1.40 -5.45 -11.14
N SER A 297 2.32 -4.50 -11.32
CA SER A 297 3.21 -4.03 -10.26
C SER A 297 2.43 -3.41 -9.09
N ILE A 298 1.39 -2.63 -9.39
CA ILE A 298 0.52 -2.06 -8.36
C ILE A 298 -0.26 -3.17 -7.65
N ASP A 299 -0.87 -4.09 -8.40
CA ASP A 299 -1.65 -5.17 -7.80
C ASP A 299 -0.78 -6.12 -6.96
N ARG A 300 0.40 -6.52 -7.46
CA ARG A 300 1.36 -7.34 -6.72
C ARG A 300 1.87 -6.64 -5.46
N ALA A 301 2.15 -5.35 -5.53
CA ALA A 301 2.57 -4.57 -4.37
C ALA A 301 1.52 -4.62 -3.25
N MET A 302 0.25 -4.48 -3.58
CA MET A 302 -0.83 -4.55 -2.60
C MET A 302 -1.07 -5.99 -2.10
N ARG A 303 -1.05 -6.97 -3.00
CA ARG A 303 -1.23 -8.39 -2.64
C ARG A 303 -0.09 -8.90 -1.76
N TRP A 304 1.15 -8.65 -2.13
CA TRP A 304 2.32 -9.19 -1.43
C TRP A 304 2.74 -8.34 -0.22
N GLY A 305 2.45 -7.03 -0.23
CA GLY A 305 2.75 -6.12 0.87
C GLY A 305 1.74 -6.17 2.01
N PHE A 306 0.44 -6.17 1.66
CA PHE A 306 -0.66 -6.19 2.64
C PHE A 306 -1.42 -7.52 2.70
N ASN A 307 -0.95 -8.54 1.97
CA ASN A 307 -1.58 -9.86 1.89
C ASN A 307 -3.06 -9.79 1.44
N TRP A 308 -3.35 -8.94 0.46
CA TRP A 308 -4.68 -8.85 -0.14
C TRP A 308 -4.90 -9.99 -1.14
N ALA A 309 -6.12 -10.47 -1.24
CA ALA A 309 -6.49 -11.51 -2.22
C ALA A 309 -6.43 -10.97 -3.66
N LEU A 310 -6.90 -9.73 -3.87
CA LEU A 310 -6.89 -9.02 -5.14
C LEU A 310 -6.30 -7.63 -4.95
N GLY A 311 -5.53 -7.18 -5.94
CA GLY A 311 -5.10 -5.79 -6.04
C GLY A 311 -6.22 -4.88 -6.57
N PRO A 312 -5.96 -3.56 -6.74
CA PRO A 312 -6.95 -2.61 -7.20
C PRO A 312 -7.51 -2.91 -8.58
N PHE A 313 -6.67 -3.25 -9.55
CA PHE A 313 -7.08 -3.51 -10.94
C PHE A 313 -7.72 -4.89 -11.10
N GLU A 314 -7.19 -5.92 -10.41
CA GLU A 314 -7.85 -7.23 -10.31
C GLU A 314 -9.26 -7.10 -9.68
N THR A 315 -9.41 -6.25 -8.67
CA THR A 315 -10.72 -5.95 -8.06
C THR A 315 -11.64 -5.27 -9.06
N TRP A 316 -11.12 -4.35 -9.85
CA TRP A 316 -11.92 -3.64 -10.86
C TRP A 316 -12.40 -4.58 -11.96
N ASP A 317 -11.52 -5.45 -12.48
CA ASP A 317 -11.90 -6.50 -13.44
C ASP A 317 -12.95 -7.44 -12.86
N ALA A 318 -12.78 -7.85 -11.60
CA ALA A 318 -13.76 -8.69 -10.92
C ALA A 318 -15.15 -8.04 -10.80
N LEU A 319 -15.22 -6.72 -10.66
CA LEU A 319 -16.49 -5.97 -10.64
C LEU A 319 -17.07 -5.75 -12.05
N GLY A 320 -16.23 -5.82 -13.08
CA GLY A 320 -16.52 -5.40 -14.45
C GLY A 320 -16.14 -3.93 -14.67
N VAL A 321 -15.16 -3.70 -15.56
CA VAL A 321 -14.55 -2.37 -15.76
C VAL A 321 -15.59 -1.33 -16.15
N ALA A 322 -16.43 -1.60 -17.13
CA ALA A 322 -17.46 -0.67 -17.61
C ALA A 322 -18.51 -0.38 -16.51
N TYR A 323 -19.03 -1.42 -15.84
CA TYR A 323 -20.01 -1.26 -14.76
C TYR A 323 -19.48 -0.38 -13.64
N ALA A 324 -18.26 -0.67 -13.17
CA ALA A 324 -17.66 0.08 -12.07
C ALA A 324 -17.33 1.52 -12.49
N ALA A 325 -16.84 1.73 -13.73
CA ALA A 325 -16.56 3.06 -14.25
C ALA A 325 -17.84 3.93 -14.35
N ASP A 326 -18.93 3.38 -14.84
CA ASP A 326 -20.21 4.08 -14.91
C ASP A 326 -20.73 4.48 -13.53
N ARG A 327 -20.67 3.56 -12.57
CA ARG A 327 -21.09 3.83 -11.18
C ARG A 327 -20.19 4.87 -10.51
N MET A 328 -18.88 4.82 -10.71
CA MET A 328 -17.94 5.84 -10.23
C MET A 328 -18.22 7.23 -10.82
N ALA A 329 -18.53 7.30 -12.11
CA ALA A 329 -18.92 8.55 -12.77
C ALA A 329 -20.22 9.13 -12.19
N GLN A 330 -21.23 8.28 -11.92
CA GLN A 330 -22.47 8.68 -11.25
C GLN A 330 -22.22 9.19 -9.84
N ASP A 331 -21.24 8.65 -9.12
CA ASP A 331 -20.79 9.11 -7.81
C ASP A 331 -19.92 10.38 -7.87
N GLY A 332 -19.66 10.91 -9.07
CA GLY A 332 -18.86 12.14 -9.28
C GLY A 332 -17.35 11.90 -9.16
N LEU A 333 -16.86 10.67 -9.25
CA LEU A 333 -15.44 10.39 -9.26
C LEU A 333 -14.86 10.64 -10.65
N ALA A 334 -13.81 11.47 -10.72
CA ALA A 334 -13.11 11.76 -11.97
C ALA A 334 -12.21 10.58 -12.35
N LEU A 335 -12.49 9.95 -13.48
CA LEU A 335 -11.70 8.85 -14.01
C LEU A 335 -10.59 9.34 -14.94
N PRO A 336 -9.39 8.70 -14.95
CA PRO A 336 -8.39 8.94 -15.98
C PRO A 336 -8.98 8.64 -17.38
N HIS A 337 -8.60 9.43 -18.37
CA HIS A 337 -9.13 9.29 -19.74
C HIS A 337 -8.85 7.90 -20.35
N TRP A 338 -7.70 7.29 -20.04
CA TRP A 338 -7.37 5.96 -20.51
C TRP A 338 -8.33 4.88 -19.95
N VAL A 339 -8.77 5.00 -18.67
CA VAL A 339 -9.77 4.10 -18.08
C VAL A 339 -11.12 4.25 -18.76
N VAL A 340 -11.55 5.48 -19.06
CA VAL A 340 -12.81 5.73 -19.79
C VAL A 340 -12.79 5.06 -21.16
N ARG A 341 -11.65 5.12 -21.87
CA ARG A 341 -11.49 4.42 -23.15
C ARG A 341 -11.50 2.89 -22.99
N LEU A 342 -10.81 2.36 -21.97
CA LEU A 342 -10.81 0.91 -21.67
C LEU A 342 -12.22 0.42 -21.36
N ALA A 343 -12.95 1.12 -20.51
CA ALA A 343 -14.34 0.80 -20.19
C ALA A 343 -15.25 0.78 -21.43
N SER A 344 -14.99 1.68 -22.40
CA SER A 344 -15.76 1.77 -23.65
C SER A 344 -15.39 0.69 -24.67
N SER A 345 -14.20 0.08 -24.61
CA SER A 345 -13.82 -1.02 -25.49
C SER A 345 -14.43 -2.36 -25.09
N GLY A 346 -14.87 -2.49 -23.85
CA GLY A 346 -15.35 -3.75 -23.28
C GLY A 346 -14.23 -4.69 -22.81
N ASP A 347 -12.97 -4.24 -22.85
CA ASP A 347 -11.83 -5.00 -22.38
C ASP A 347 -11.63 -4.82 -20.86
N GLY A 348 -10.83 -5.73 -20.25
CA GLY A 348 -10.37 -5.66 -18.87
C GLY A 348 -8.95 -5.11 -18.74
N PHE A 349 -8.49 -4.90 -17.51
CA PHE A 349 -7.08 -4.59 -17.22
C PHE A 349 -6.19 -5.80 -17.50
N TYR A 350 -6.76 -6.99 -17.34
CA TYR A 350 -6.13 -8.27 -17.61
C TYR A 350 -6.95 -9.07 -18.62
N LYS A 351 -6.28 -9.83 -19.47
CA LYS A 351 -6.90 -10.81 -20.37
C LYS A 351 -5.96 -11.99 -20.61
N GLU A 352 -6.53 -13.10 -21.03
CA GLU A 352 -5.79 -14.24 -21.53
C GLU A 352 -5.97 -14.32 -23.04
N GLU A 353 -4.86 -14.45 -23.78
CA GLU A 353 -4.88 -14.58 -25.24
C GLU A 353 -3.78 -15.56 -25.66
N ASP A 354 -4.14 -16.58 -26.42
CA ASP A 354 -3.23 -17.64 -26.86
C ASP A 354 -2.45 -18.33 -25.72
N GLY A 355 -3.10 -18.50 -24.54
CA GLY A 355 -2.51 -19.10 -23.36
C GLY A 355 -1.50 -18.20 -22.63
N ALA A 356 -1.40 -16.93 -23.01
CA ALA A 356 -0.56 -15.95 -22.35
C ALA A 356 -1.41 -14.98 -21.52
N ALA A 357 -0.98 -14.70 -20.29
CA ALA A 357 -1.55 -13.65 -19.47
C ALA A 357 -1.06 -12.28 -19.93
N LEU A 358 -1.99 -11.38 -20.17
CA LEU A 358 -1.72 -10.03 -20.67
C LEU A 358 -2.29 -8.99 -19.70
N GLN A 359 -1.56 -7.89 -19.54
CA GLN A 359 -1.97 -6.69 -18.82
C GLN A 359 -1.96 -5.46 -19.72
N VAL A 360 -2.81 -4.49 -19.43
CA VAL A 360 -2.89 -3.23 -20.17
C VAL A 360 -2.02 -2.14 -19.54
N ASP A 361 -1.39 -1.29 -20.37
CA ASP A 361 -0.79 -0.02 -19.94
C ASP A 361 -1.76 1.17 -20.12
N ALA A 362 -1.39 2.35 -19.62
CA ALA A 362 -2.18 3.57 -19.78
C ALA A 362 -2.34 4.02 -21.26
N GLY A 363 -1.55 3.48 -22.17
CA GLY A 363 -1.66 3.65 -23.63
C GLY A 363 -2.66 2.70 -24.29
N LEU A 364 -3.29 1.80 -23.51
CA LEU A 364 -4.17 0.70 -23.96
C LEU A 364 -3.45 -0.34 -24.81
N ARG A 365 -2.17 -0.58 -24.54
CA ARG A 365 -1.40 -1.65 -25.16
C ARG A 365 -1.30 -2.81 -24.18
N TYR A 366 -1.57 -4.01 -24.67
CA TYR A 366 -1.44 -5.23 -23.89
C TYR A 366 -0.02 -5.79 -24.02
N SER A 367 0.55 -6.18 -22.90
CA SER A 367 1.86 -6.84 -22.80
C SER A 367 1.77 -8.11 -21.96
N ARG A 368 2.61 -9.11 -22.28
CA ARG A 368 2.68 -10.34 -21.50
C ARG A 368 3.27 -10.08 -20.12
N PHE A 369 2.76 -10.81 -19.14
CA PHE A 369 3.36 -10.89 -17.83
C PHE A 369 3.33 -12.33 -17.32
N ASP A 370 4.16 -12.65 -16.35
CA ASP A 370 4.16 -13.95 -15.64
C ASP A 370 3.17 -13.86 -14.48
N PRO A 371 2.09 -14.67 -14.43
CA PRO A 371 1.00 -14.55 -13.43
C PRO A 371 1.40 -14.87 -11.99
#